data_3f3a39645bc3467cbb331f4f899bea16
#
_entry.id   3f3a39645bc3467cbb331f4f899bea16
#
_cell.length_a   1.000
_cell.length_b   1.000
_cell.length_c   1.000
_cell.angle_alpha   90.00
_cell.angle_beta   90.00
_cell.angle_gamma   90.00
#
_symmetry.space_group_name_H-M   'P 1'
#
loop_
_entity.id
_entity.type
_entity.pdbx_description
1 polymer ?
#
loop_
_entity_poly.entity_id
_entity_poly.type
_entity_poly.pdbx_seq_one_letter_code
_entity_poly.pdbx_strand_id
1 'polypeptide(L)'
;PPRVPFSDALFRSLEVDRLDFSATDLTAEIARCEIDHTVPPVDMPSGLTAARARLEAFCADGLKGYETRRNEPTDTDGSSRLSPYLHFGQI
;
A
#
# COMPACT_ATOMS: atom_id res chain seq x y z
N PRO A 1 27.72 6.51 -4.35
CA PRO A 1 27.68 6.89 -5.76
C PRO A 1 26.56 7.90 -6.00
N PRO A 2 26.78 8.92 -6.85
CA PRO A 2 25.75 9.88 -7.18
C PRO A 2 24.57 9.15 -7.84
N ARG A 3 23.36 9.44 -7.38
CA ARG A 3 22.16 8.95 -8.04
C ARG A 3 22.05 9.62 -9.40
N VAL A 4 22.04 8.84 -10.47
CA VAL A 4 21.71 9.35 -11.78
C VAL A 4 20.24 9.81 -11.71
N PRO A 5 19.93 11.08 -12.00
CA PRO A 5 18.56 11.54 -12.01
C PRO A 5 17.77 10.74 -13.05
N PHE A 6 16.64 10.23 -12.63
CA PHE A 6 15.71 9.53 -13.49
C PHE A 6 15.18 10.52 -14.53
N SER A 7 15.38 10.23 -15.79
CA SER A 7 14.97 11.09 -16.89
C SER A 7 13.82 10.43 -17.65
N ASP A 8 12.68 11.12 -17.75
CA ASP A 8 11.55 10.71 -18.60
C ASP A 8 11.99 10.49 -20.05
N ALA A 9 12.97 11.26 -20.54
CA ALA A 9 13.49 11.10 -21.89
C ALA A 9 14.18 9.74 -22.08
N LEU A 10 14.93 9.26 -21.10
CA LEU A 10 15.55 7.94 -21.13
C LEU A 10 14.50 6.84 -21.20
N PHE A 11 13.45 6.95 -20.39
CA PHE A 11 12.36 5.99 -20.37
C PHE A 11 11.58 5.96 -21.68
N ARG A 12 11.35 7.11 -22.29
CA ARG A 12 10.66 7.20 -23.59
C ARG A 12 11.49 6.64 -24.75
N SER A 13 12.82 6.58 -24.59
CA SER A 13 13.71 5.99 -25.58
C SER A 13 13.68 4.45 -25.56
N LEU A 14 13.15 3.85 -24.51
CA LEU A 14 12.98 2.39 -24.42
C LEU A 14 11.71 1.99 -25.16
N GLU A 15 11.84 1.12 -26.16
CA GLU A 15 10.69 0.54 -26.88
C GLU A 15 10.06 -0.58 -26.05
N VAL A 16 9.45 -0.21 -24.91
CA VAL A 16 8.75 -1.13 -24.00
C VAL A 16 7.34 -0.61 -23.73
N ASP A 17 6.39 -1.51 -23.60
CA ASP A 17 5.05 -1.17 -23.16
C ASP A 17 5.09 -0.63 -21.73
N ARG A 18 4.38 0.46 -21.50
CA ARG A 18 4.36 1.17 -20.22
C ARG A 18 2.95 1.52 -19.82
N LEU A 19 2.72 1.49 -18.50
CA LEU A 19 1.53 2.07 -17.90
C LEU A 19 1.83 3.51 -17.48
N ASP A 20 1.01 4.43 -17.94
CA ASP A 20 0.99 5.80 -17.41
C ASP A 20 -0.02 5.85 -16.27
N PHE A 21 0.45 5.78 -15.03
CA PHE A 21 -0.39 5.76 -13.84
C PHE A 21 -1.21 7.06 -13.65
N SER A 22 -0.82 8.15 -14.30
CA SER A 22 -1.58 9.41 -14.27
C SER A 22 -2.81 9.39 -15.19
N ALA A 23 -2.79 8.56 -16.22
CA ALA A 23 -3.82 8.45 -17.25
C ALA A 23 -4.55 7.10 -17.27
N THR A 24 -4.06 6.11 -16.52
CA THR A 24 -4.57 4.73 -16.54
C THR A 24 -5.65 4.53 -15.48
N ASP A 25 -6.79 3.97 -15.88
CA ASP A 25 -7.78 3.43 -14.94
C ASP A 25 -7.30 2.08 -14.43
N LEU A 26 -6.73 2.07 -13.22
CA LEU A 26 -6.18 0.87 -12.58
C LEU A 26 -7.26 -0.18 -12.33
N THR A 27 -8.49 0.22 -12.03
CA THR A 27 -9.60 -0.72 -11.82
C THR A 27 -9.92 -1.49 -13.10
N ALA A 28 -9.94 -0.79 -14.23
CA ALA A 28 -10.14 -1.41 -15.53
C ALA A 28 -8.97 -2.33 -15.92
N GLU A 29 -7.73 -1.95 -15.59
CA GLU A 29 -6.56 -2.79 -15.84
C GLU A 29 -6.61 -4.07 -15.00
N ILE A 30 -6.95 -3.98 -13.72
CA ILE A 30 -7.10 -5.14 -12.83
C ILE A 30 -8.21 -6.06 -13.33
N ALA A 31 -9.34 -5.50 -13.82
CA ALA A 31 -10.45 -6.30 -14.34
C ALA A 31 -10.06 -7.15 -15.56
N ARG A 32 -9.01 -6.76 -16.29
CA ARG A 32 -8.47 -7.52 -17.45
C ARG A 32 -7.44 -8.58 -17.06
N CYS A 33 -6.96 -8.60 -15.82
CA CYS A 33 -6.01 -9.60 -15.35
C CYS A 33 -6.70 -10.96 -15.17
N GLU A 34 -5.98 -12.03 -15.51
CA GLU A 34 -6.43 -13.42 -15.26
C GLU A 34 -6.22 -13.80 -13.78
N ILE A 35 -7.07 -13.25 -12.92
CA ILE A 35 -7.06 -13.49 -11.47
C ILE A 35 -8.46 -13.88 -10.99
N ASP A 36 -8.56 -14.36 -9.75
CA ASP A 36 -9.85 -14.65 -9.13
C ASP A 36 -10.56 -13.34 -8.74
N HIS A 37 -11.51 -12.93 -9.57
CA HIS A 37 -12.32 -11.72 -9.35
C HIS A 37 -13.45 -11.90 -8.32
N THR A 38 -13.60 -13.07 -7.73
CA THR A 38 -14.54 -13.27 -6.60
C THR A 38 -14.01 -12.68 -5.30
N VAL A 39 -12.71 -12.43 -5.23
CA VAL A 39 -12.07 -11.74 -4.09
C VAL A 39 -12.19 -10.23 -4.28
N PRO A 40 -13.00 -9.53 -3.48
CA PRO A 40 -13.19 -8.10 -3.62
C PRO A 40 -11.95 -7.32 -3.14
N PRO A 41 -11.81 -6.06 -3.57
CA PRO A 41 -10.84 -5.14 -2.98
C PRO A 41 -11.07 -4.99 -1.48
N VAL A 42 -9.98 -4.87 -0.73
CA VAL A 42 -10.05 -4.57 0.71
C VAL A 42 -10.41 -3.09 0.91
N ASP A 43 -11.33 -2.82 1.85
CA ASP A 43 -11.67 -1.46 2.27
C ASP A 43 -10.60 -0.91 3.22
N MET A 44 -9.44 -0.59 2.67
CA MET A 44 -8.29 -0.10 3.41
C MET A 44 -7.52 0.90 2.55
N PRO A 45 -7.33 2.15 3.02
CA PRO A 45 -6.50 3.12 2.32
C PRO A 45 -5.10 2.56 2.09
N SER A 46 -4.51 2.80 0.94
CA SER A 46 -3.18 2.33 0.56
C SER A 46 -2.18 3.48 0.37
N GLY A 47 -0.90 3.12 0.27
CA GLY A 47 0.18 4.05 0.00
C GLY A 47 0.87 4.58 1.26
N LEU A 48 1.98 5.31 1.05
CA LEU A 48 2.84 5.82 2.11
C LEU A 48 2.11 6.77 3.08
N THR A 49 1.26 7.65 2.56
CA THR A 49 0.52 8.61 3.40
C THR A 49 -0.44 7.90 4.35
N ALA A 50 -1.18 6.91 3.84
CA ALA A 50 -2.09 6.10 4.66
C ALA A 50 -1.31 5.26 5.69
N ALA A 51 -0.18 4.68 5.28
CA ALA A 51 0.68 3.90 6.16
C ALA A 51 1.22 4.74 7.33
N ARG A 52 1.70 5.94 7.06
CA ARG A 52 2.17 6.88 8.08
C ARG A 52 1.06 7.30 9.03
N ALA A 53 -0.10 7.67 8.51
CA ALA A 53 -1.25 8.03 9.35
C ALA A 53 -1.65 6.87 10.28
N ARG A 54 -1.61 5.63 9.78
CA ARG A 54 -1.88 4.44 10.61
C ARG A 54 -0.83 4.23 11.70
N LEU A 55 0.44 4.42 11.38
CA LEU A 55 1.53 4.34 12.35
C LEU A 55 1.38 5.40 13.45
N GLU A 56 1.14 6.64 13.07
CA GLU A 56 0.94 7.75 14.01
C GLU A 56 -0.24 7.50 14.94
N ALA A 57 -1.38 7.05 14.41
CA ALA A 57 -2.55 6.70 15.21
C ALA A 57 -2.26 5.57 16.21
N PHE A 58 -1.54 4.54 15.77
CA PHE A 58 -1.14 3.45 16.65
C PHE A 58 -0.19 3.91 17.75
N CYS A 59 0.79 4.76 17.46
CA CYS A 59 1.70 5.32 18.45
C CYS A 59 0.98 6.21 19.46
N ALA A 60 -0.03 6.96 19.03
CA ALA A 60 -0.79 7.86 19.90
C ALA A 60 -1.66 7.10 20.92
N ASP A 61 -2.42 6.11 20.47
CA ASP A 61 -3.43 5.44 21.29
C ASP A 61 -3.26 3.93 21.39
N GLY A 62 -2.90 3.26 20.31
CA GLY A 62 -2.88 1.80 20.23
C GLY A 62 -1.79 1.16 21.09
N LEU A 63 -0.67 1.84 21.22
CA LEU A 63 0.52 1.30 21.90
C LEU A 63 0.28 1.08 23.39
N LYS A 64 -0.51 1.93 24.06
CA LYS A 64 -0.79 1.83 25.49
C LYS A 64 -1.50 0.53 25.90
N GLY A 65 -2.33 0.00 25.03
CA GLY A 65 -3.09 -1.22 25.30
C GLY A 65 -2.57 -2.45 24.56
N TYR A 66 -1.52 -2.32 23.81
CA TYR A 66 -1.07 -3.34 22.85
C TYR A 66 -0.79 -4.70 23.53
N GLU A 67 -0.15 -4.71 24.67
CA GLU A 67 0.24 -5.95 25.38
C GLU A 67 -0.97 -6.87 25.67
N THR A 68 -2.08 -6.29 26.08
CA THR A 68 -3.31 -7.02 26.39
C THR A 68 -4.23 -7.19 25.19
N ARG A 69 -4.41 -6.13 24.41
CA ARG A 69 -5.37 -6.08 23.29
C ARG A 69 -4.96 -6.89 22.08
N ARG A 70 -3.66 -7.08 21.85
CA ARG A 70 -3.15 -7.84 20.69
C ARG A 70 -3.64 -9.29 20.62
N ASN A 71 -4.01 -9.86 21.78
CA ASN A 71 -4.46 -11.24 21.89
C ASN A 71 -5.98 -11.39 21.73
N GLU A 72 -6.70 -10.28 21.57
CA GLU A 72 -8.14 -10.28 21.38
C GLU A 72 -8.48 -10.24 19.88
N PRO A 73 -8.92 -11.35 19.27
CA PRO A 73 -9.14 -11.41 17.82
C PRO A 73 -10.27 -10.49 17.33
N THR A 74 -11.19 -10.12 18.20
CA THR A 74 -12.33 -9.26 17.89
C THR A 74 -11.97 -7.78 17.98
N ASP A 75 -10.84 -7.44 18.60
CA ASP A 75 -10.36 -6.06 18.69
C ASP A 75 -9.52 -5.69 17.45
N THR A 76 -10.19 -5.13 16.46
CA THR A 76 -9.55 -4.73 15.19
C THR A 76 -8.48 -3.66 15.37
N ASP A 77 -8.50 -2.91 16.45
CA ASP A 77 -7.53 -1.87 16.80
C ASP A 77 -6.53 -2.29 17.86
N GLY A 78 -6.58 -3.55 18.28
CA GLY A 78 -5.64 -4.13 19.24
C GLY A 78 -4.22 -4.31 18.71
N SER A 79 -4.01 -4.14 17.41
CA SER A 79 -2.71 -4.21 16.74
C SER A 79 -2.48 -3.00 15.84
N SER A 80 -1.23 -2.83 15.37
CA SER A 80 -0.89 -1.70 14.49
C SER A 80 -1.58 -1.75 13.13
N ARG A 81 -1.93 -2.95 12.64
CA ARG A 81 -2.44 -3.18 11.27
C ARG A 81 -1.51 -2.66 10.17
N LEU A 82 -0.20 -2.64 10.44
CA LEU A 82 0.81 -2.17 9.48
C LEU A 82 1.30 -3.27 8.54
N SER A 83 1.00 -4.54 8.81
CA SER A 83 1.53 -5.66 8.03
C SER A 83 1.25 -5.57 6.52
N PRO A 84 0.07 -5.14 6.03
CA PRO A 84 -0.13 -4.96 4.60
C PRO A 84 0.79 -3.89 4.00
N TYR A 85 0.97 -2.78 4.70
CA TYR A 85 1.85 -1.70 4.23
C TYR A 85 3.32 -2.12 4.17
N LEU A 86 3.78 -2.87 5.18
CA LEU A 86 5.13 -3.44 5.21
C LEU A 86 5.32 -4.49 4.13
N HIS A 87 4.32 -5.36 3.92
CA HIS A 87 4.38 -6.42 2.91
C HIS A 87 4.55 -5.85 1.49
N PHE A 88 3.85 -4.78 1.18
CA PHE A 88 3.90 -4.13 -0.14
C PHE A 88 4.91 -2.99 -0.23
N GLY A 89 5.77 -2.81 0.77
CA GLY A 89 6.82 -1.78 0.75
C GLY A 89 6.28 -0.34 0.71
N GLN A 90 5.11 -0.10 1.29
CA GLN A 90 4.47 1.22 1.33
C GLN A 90 4.94 2.07 2.52
N ILE A 91 5.65 1.49 3.46
CA ILE A 91 6.31 2.14 4.59
C ILE A 91 7.61 1.42 4.91
#